data_6e0ba757d2d2c453dfbc74b33d8032fc
#
_entry.id   6e0ba757d2d2c453dfbc74b33d8032fc
#
_cell.length_a   1.000
_cell.length_b   1.000
_cell.length_c   1.000
_cell.angle_alpha   90.00
_cell.angle_beta   90.00
_cell.angle_gamma   90.00
#
_symmetry.space_group_name_H-M   'P 1'
#
loop_
_entity.id
_entity.type
_entity.pdbx_description
1 polymer ?
#
loop_
_entity_poly.entity_id
_entity_poly.type
_entity_poly.pdbx_seq_one_letter_code
_entity_poly.pdbx_strand_id
1 'polypeptide(L)'
;MQSNLSIFSKEENSPVILQASSSAIKYARIGYLRKMVEAALDEHDIPVALHLDHGPDFETCKMCIDNGFSSVMIDGSKYDFEENVRLTKQVVEYAHKHGVVVEAELGKLAGIEDEVNVAESDALFTDPEQAREFVERTRCDSLAIAIGTSHGAYKFKGEPKLRFDILQKVKELIPNTPIVLHGASTVIQDLVETCNKYGGNIPGAKAVSYTHLRAHETRGNL
;
A
#
# COMPACT_ATOMS: atom_id res chain seq x y z
N MET A 1 -6.37 6.10 25.01
CA MET A 1 -6.78 6.68 23.71
C MET A 1 -7.29 5.53 22.87
N GLN A 2 -8.57 5.17 23.01
CA GLN A 2 -9.18 4.14 22.17
C GLN A 2 -9.16 4.67 20.74
N SER A 3 -8.54 3.96 19.85
CA SER A 3 -8.52 4.40 18.45
C SER A 3 -9.94 4.22 17.92
N ASN A 4 -10.56 5.30 17.46
CA ASN A 4 -11.89 5.27 16.84
C ASN A 4 -11.97 4.22 15.72
N LEU A 5 -10.82 3.84 15.14
CA LEU A 5 -10.72 2.85 14.07
C LEU A 5 -11.16 1.45 14.51
N SER A 6 -10.76 1.00 15.71
CA SER A 6 -11.16 -0.33 16.22
C SER A 6 -12.64 -0.38 16.56
N ILE A 7 -13.21 0.75 17.00
CA ILE A 7 -14.65 0.86 17.29
C ILE A 7 -15.46 0.79 15.98
N PHE A 8 -15.06 1.55 14.95
CA PHE A 8 -15.74 1.51 13.64
C PHE A 8 -15.66 0.15 12.98
N SER A 9 -14.49 -0.49 13.00
CA SER A 9 -14.34 -1.83 12.42
C SER A 9 -15.21 -2.87 13.10
N LYS A 10 -15.41 -2.75 14.41
CA LYS A 10 -16.31 -3.60 15.18
C LYS A 10 -17.78 -3.34 14.85
N GLU A 11 -18.20 -2.08 14.80
CA GLU A 11 -19.57 -1.68 14.45
C GLU A 11 -19.96 -2.15 13.05
N GLU A 12 -19.03 -2.04 12.10
CA GLU A 12 -19.21 -2.46 10.69
C GLU A 12 -18.87 -3.93 10.43
N ASN A 13 -18.36 -4.66 11.44
CA ASN A 13 -17.88 -6.05 11.33
C ASN A 13 -16.93 -6.24 10.12
N SER A 14 -16.03 -5.29 9.93
CA SER A 14 -15.15 -5.21 8.76
C SER A 14 -13.69 -5.49 9.12
N PRO A 15 -12.99 -6.35 8.36
CA PRO A 15 -11.53 -6.48 8.46
C PRO A 15 -10.82 -5.14 8.25
N VAL A 16 -9.67 -4.96 8.92
CA VAL A 16 -8.89 -3.73 8.81
C VAL A 16 -7.41 -4.01 8.56
N ILE A 17 -6.77 -3.18 7.73
CA ILE A 17 -5.31 -3.15 7.56
C ILE A 17 -4.79 -1.90 8.29
N LEU A 18 -3.96 -2.10 9.31
CA LEU A 18 -3.26 -1.04 10.01
C LEU A 18 -1.89 -0.85 9.38
N GLN A 19 -1.67 0.29 8.74
CA GLN A 19 -0.42 0.59 8.06
C GLN A 19 0.49 1.46 8.93
N ALA A 20 1.78 1.16 8.90
CA ALA A 20 2.83 1.94 9.55
C ALA A 20 4.01 2.14 8.60
N SER A 21 4.33 3.39 8.30
CA SER A 21 5.52 3.73 7.52
C SER A 21 6.80 3.59 8.34
N SER A 22 7.95 3.59 7.68
CA SER A 22 9.26 3.53 8.33
C SER A 22 9.45 4.66 9.35
N SER A 23 9.00 5.87 9.06
CA SER A 23 9.09 7.00 9.98
C SER A 23 8.16 6.82 11.18
N ALA A 24 6.95 6.32 10.98
CA ALA A 24 6.03 6.02 12.07
C ALA A 24 6.61 4.94 13.01
N ILE A 25 7.26 3.91 12.46
CA ILE A 25 7.93 2.85 13.22
C ILE A 25 9.11 3.42 14.02
N LYS A 26 9.93 4.29 13.41
CA LYS A 26 11.05 4.97 14.09
C LYS A 26 10.54 5.84 15.24
N TYR A 27 9.46 6.60 15.01
CA TYR A 27 8.86 7.51 16.00
C TYR A 27 8.23 6.76 17.17
N ALA A 28 7.30 5.85 16.89
CA ALA A 28 6.51 5.14 17.91
C ALA A 28 7.24 3.94 18.51
N ARG A 29 8.33 3.47 17.90
CA ARG A 29 9.06 2.23 18.18
C ARG A 29 8.20 0.98 17.94
N ILE A 30 8.73 0.07 17.17
CA ILE A 30 8.03 -1.13 16.69
C ILE A 30 7.38 -1.96 17.80
N GLY A 31 8.04 -2.09 18.95
CA GLY A 31 7.50 -2.86 20.08
C GLY A 31 6.23 -2.25 20.68
N TYR A 32 6.12 -0.93 20.73
CA TYR A 32 4.89 -0.26 21.18
C TYR A 32 3.76 -0.39 20.16
N LEU A 33 4.06 -0.20 18.87
CA LEU A 33 3.07 -0.40 17.79
C LEU A 33 2.47 -1.81 17.86
N ARG A 34 3.34 -2.82 17.92
CA ARG A 34 2.91 -4.21 18.06
C ARG A 34 2.02 -4.41 19.28
N LYS A 35 2.41 -3.93 20.46
CA LYS A 35 1.62 -4.11 21.69
C LYS A 35 0.29 -3.37 21.66
N MET A 36 0.21 -2.21 21.01
CA MET A 36 -1.07 -1.52 20.80
C MET A 36 -2.01 -2.33 19.91
N VAL A 37 -1.49 -2.94 18.85
CA VAL A 37 -2.29 -3.80 17.97
C VAL A 37 -2.72 -5.08 18.68
N GLU A 38 -1.82 -5.75 19.41
CA GLU A 38 -2.15 -6.93 20.23
C GLU A 38 -3.28 -6.60 21.23
N ALA A 39 -3.17 -5.48 21.96
CA ALA A 39 -4.21 -5.05 22.88
C ALA A 39 -5.56 -4.76 22.20
N ALA A 40 -5.55 -4.18 20.99
CA ALA A 40 -6.77 -3.96 20.23
C ALA A 40 -7.41 -5.29 19.76
N LEU A 41 -6.60 -6.29 19.42
CA LEU A 41 -7.08 -7.62 19.05
C LEU A 41 -7.69 -8.37 20.24
N ASP A 42 -7.16 -8.18 21.44
CA ASP A 42 -7.73 -8.77 22.66
C ASP A 42 -9.11 -8.21 23.01
N GLU A 43 -9.39 -6.96 22.59
CA GLU A 43 -10.68 -6.30 22.83
C GLU A 43 -11.73 -6.53 21.73
N HIS A 44 -11.30 -6.93 20.52
CA HIS A 44 -12.15 -6.97 19.33
C HIS A 44 -11.92 -8.22 18.49
N ASP A 45 -13.00 -8.93 18.20
CA ASP A 45 -12.99 -10.14 17.34
C ASP A 45 -13.17 -9.75 15.85
N ILE A 46 -12.21 -8.97 15.32
CA ILE A 46 -12.16 -8.60 13.91
C ILE A 46 -10.79 -8.98 13.31
N PRO A 47 -10.75 -9.40 12.05
CA PRO A 47 -9.46 -9.65 11.39
C PRO A 47 -8.68 -8.34 11.21
N VAL A 48 -7.43 -8.32 11.69
CA VAL A 48 -6.52 -7.17 11.55
C VAL A 48 -5.23 -7.62 10.90
N ALA A 49 -4.78 -6.92 9.87
CA ALA A 49 -3.42 -7.03 9.34
C ALA A 49 -2.59 -5.84 9.80
N LEU A 50 -1.40 -6.09 10.32
CA LEU A 50 -0.40 -5.05 10.56
C LEU A 50 0.57 -5.05 9.39
N HIS A 51 0.64 -3.92 8.69
CA HIS A 51 1.33 -3.77 7.42
C HIS A 51 2.43 -2.70 7.48
N LEU A 52 3.64 -3.03 6.97
CA LEU A 52 4.67 -2.04 6.69
C LEU A 52 4.35 -1.35 5.36
N ASP A 53 4.19 -0.02 5.40
CA ASP A 53 3.94 0.83 4.25
C ASP A 53 5.26 1.42 3.74
N HIS A 54 5.53 1.32 2.43
CA HIS A 54 6.75 1.80 1.77
C HIS A 54 8.07 1.42 2.46
N GLY A 55 8.32 0.12 2.64
CA GLY A 55 9.59 -0.39 3.14
C GLY A 55 10.74 -0.06 2.19
N PRO A 56 11.78 0.69 2.64
CA PRO A 56 12.85 1.20 1.76
C PRO A 56 13.89 0.15 1.37
N ASP A 57 13.97 -0.96 2.12
CA ASP A 57 15.00 -1.99 1.98
C ASP A 57 14.62 -3.32 2.65
N PHE A 58 15.42 -4.35 2.37
CA PHE A 58 15.24 -5.68 2.93
C PHE A 58 15.32 -5.72 4.46
N GLU A 59 16.24 -4.98 5.06
CA GLU A 59 16.46 -5.02 6.52
C GLU A 59 15.24 -4.45 7.29
N THR A 60 14.62 -3.41 6.74
CA THR A 60 13.38 -2.84 7.31
C THR A 60 12.22 -3.82 7.19
N CYS A 61 12.03 -4.44 6.03
CA CYS A 61 11.00 -5.48 5.84
C CYS A 61 11.24 -6.66 6.79
N LYS A 62 12.48 -7.16 6.86
CA LYS A 62 12.88 -8.23 7.77
C LYS A 62 12.60 -7.88 9.22
N MET A 63 12.97 -6.68 9.66
CA MET A 63 12.71 -6.21 11.01
C MET A 63 11.21 -6.22 11.35
N CYS A 64 10.36 -5.77 10.43
CA CYS A 64 8.90 -5.79 10.62
C CYS A 64 8.37 -7.23 10.71
N ILE A 65 8.80 -8.12 9.81
CA ILE A 65 8.42 -9.54 9.82
C ILE A 65 8.81 -10.20 11.16
N ASP A 66 10.05 -10.01 11.61
CA ASP A 66 10.56 -10.56 12.87
C ASP A 66 9.81 -10.01 14.10
N ASN A 67 9.16 -8.84 13.97
CA ASN A 67 8.36 -8.23 15.01
C ASN A 67 6.85 -8.45 14.88
N GLY A 68 6.43 -9.41 14.04
CA GLY A 68 5.05 -9.89 13.98
C GLY A 68 4.13 -9.07 13.06
N PHE A 69 4.68 -8.32 12.11
CA PHE A 69 3.89 -7.78 11.01
C PHE A 69 3.40 -8.94 10.14
N SER A 70 2.12 -8.93 9.79
CA SER A 70 1.50 -9.96 8.95
C SER A 70 1.59 -9.64 7.45
N SER A 71 2.00 -8.41 7.12
CA SER A 71 2.16 -7.94 5.76
C SER A 71 3.26 -6.89 5.69
N VAL A 72 4.02 -6.85 4.60
CA VAL A 72 5.04 -5.82 4.34
C VAL A 72 4.98 -5.39 2.88
N MET A 73 5.20 -4.09 2.64
CA MET A 73 5.47 -3.57 1.32
C MET A 73 6.96 -3.29 1.17
N ILE A 74 7.53 -3.76 0.06
CA ILE A 74 8.86 -3.35 -0.40
C ILE A 74 8.74 -2.38 -1.57
N ASP A 75 9.23 -1.16 -1.38
CA ASP A 75 9.23 -0.13 -2.41
C ASP A 75 10.59 -0.06 -3.10
N GLY A 76 10.69 -0.76 -4.22
CA GLY A 76 11.85 -0.75 -5.12
C GLY A 76 11.70 0.20 -6.31
N SER A 77 10.66 1.04 -6.37
CA SER A 77 10.32 1.90 -7.51
C SER A 77 11.40 2.93 -7.88
N LYS A 78 12.28 3.25 -6.93
CA LYS A 78 13.44 4.14 -7.14
C LYS A 78 14.59 3.50 -7.92
N TYR A 79 14.63 2.17 -8.00
CA TYR A 79 15.67 1.41 -8.70
C TYR A 79 15.26 1.10 -10.15
N ASP A 80 16.20 0.57 -10.93
CA ASP A 80 15.86 -0.02 -12.21
C ASP A 80 15.07 -1.33 -12.06
N PHE A 81 14.51 -1.82 -13.15
CA PHE A 81 13.64 -3.00 -13.13
C PHE A 81 14.32 -4.24 -12.55
N GLU A 82 15.56 -4.51 -12.94
CA GLU A 82 16.30 -5.70 -12.50
C GLU A 82 16.64 -5.66 -11.01
N GLU A 83 17.04 -4.51 -10.50
CA GLU A 83 17.33 -4.35 -9.08
C GLU A 83 16.04 -4.36 -8.25
N ASN A 84 14.93 -3.79 -8.75
CA ASN A 84 13.63 -3.90 -8.10
C ASN A 84 13.18 -5.37 -8.01
N VAL A 85 13.30 -6.13 -9.11
CA VAL A 85 13.00 -7.58 -9.11
C VAL A 85 13.88 -8.32 -8.11
N ARG A 86 15.18 -8.05 -8.08
CA ARG A 86 16.12 -8.71 -7.15
C ARG A 86 15.75 -8.45 -5.69
N LEU A 87 15.52 -7.19 -5.35
CA LEU A 87 15.17 -6.75 -3.99
C LEU A 87 13.83 -7.33 -3.55
N THR A 88 12.82 -7.20 -4.38
CA THR A 88 11.48 -7.74 -4.09
C THR A 88 11.51 -9.23 -3.88
N LYS A 89 12.20 -9.97 -4.76
CA LYS A 89 12.33 -11.42 -4.62
C LYS A 89 13.01 -11.82 -3.31
N GLN A 90 14.03 -11.10 -2.89
CA GLN A 90 14.73 -11.33 -1.61
C GLN A 90 13.76 -11.18 -0.42
N VAL A 91 12.91 -10.14 -0.45
CA VAL A 91 11.90 -9.92 0.59
C VAL A 91 10.85 -11.03 0.57
N VAL A 92 10.31 -11.38 -0.61
CA VAL A 92 9.32 -12.43 -0.78
C VAL A 92 9.82 -13.77 -0.25
N GLU A 93 11.04 -14.16 -0.61
CA GLU A 93 11.64 -15.42 -0.16
C GLU A 93 11.80 -15.48 1.38
N TYR A 94 12.04 -14.35 2.01
CA TYR A 94 12.10 -14.25 3.47
C TYR A 94 10.70 -14.27 4.09
N ALA A 95 9.81 -13.42 3.62
CA ALA A 95 8.46 -13.24 4.14
C ALA A 95 7.62 -14.52 4.07
N HIS A 96 7.65 -15.22 2.94
CA HIS A 96 6.87 -16.45 2.74
C HIS A 96 7.30 -17.58 3.69
N LYS A 97 8.58 -17.65 4.10
CA LYS A 97 9.03 -18.61 5.13
C LYS A 97 8.42 -18.34 6.50
N HIS A 98 7.95 -17.10 6.72
CA HIS A 98 7.32 -16.66 7.97
C HIS A 98 5.79 -16.54 7.85
N GLY A 99 5.21 -16.91 6.70
CA GLY A 99 3.77 -16.78 6.45
C GLY A 99 3.28 -15.34 6.31
N VAL A 100 4.18 -14.42 5.93
CA VAL A 100 3.90 -12.99 5.75
C VAL A 100 3.73 -12.68 4.27
N VAL A 101 2.70 -11.90 3.91
CA VAL A 101 2.43 -11.47 2.53
C VAL A 101 3.26 -10.24 2.17
N VAL A 102 3.58 -10.12 0.87
CA VAL A 102 4.42 -9.04 0.35
C VAL A 102 3.70 -8.27 -0.74
N GLU A 103 3.57 -6.97 -0.52
CA GLU A 103 3.24 -5.99 -1.54
C GLU A 103 4.54 -5.47 -2.17
N ALA A 104 4.53 -5.22 -3.47
CA ALA A 104 5.64 -4.59 -4.18
C ALA A 104 5.14 -3.44 -5.04
N GLU A 105 6.03 -2.56 -5.50
CA GLU A 105 5.68 -1.42 -6.34
C GLU A 105 6.43 -1.43 -7.67
N LEU A 106 5.71 -1.13 -8.76
CA LEU A 106 6.26 -0.95 -10.08
C LEU A 106 5.68 0.31 -10.74
N GLY A 107 6.57 1.15 -11.25
CA GLY A 107 6.28 2.51 -11.68
C GLY A 107 6.72 3.52 -10.62
N LYS A 108 6.57 4.82 -10.89
CA LYS A 108 6.89 5.89 -9.95
C LYS A 108 5.74 6.86 -9.84
N LEU A 109 5.18 6.97 -8.65
CA LEU A 109 4.16 7.97 -8.33
C LEU A 109 4.81 9.31 -8.02
N ALA A 110 4.24 10.40 -8.55
CA ALA A 110 4.64 11.75 -8.16
C ALA A 110 4.16 12.08 -6.74
N GLY A 111 4.82 13.04 -6.08
CA GLY A 111 4.40 13.58 -4.79
C GLY A 111 5.36 13.31 -3.65
N ILE A 112 4.94 13.69 -2.45
CA ILE A 112 5.73 13.54 -1.22
C ILE A 112 4.93 12.69 -0.25
N GLU A 113 5.50 11.56 0.15
CA GLU A 113 4.97 10.72 1.20
C GLU A 113 6.12 10.12 2.00
N ASP A 114 6.15 10.43 3.29
CA ASP A 114 7.20 10.03 4.22
C ASP A 114 8.63 10.34 3.71
N GLU A 115 9.44 9.31 3.44
CA GLU A 115 10.80 9.46 2.90
C GLU A 115 10.83 9.49 1.34
N VAL A 116 9.67 9.30 0.69
CA VAL A 116 9.53 9.31 -0.78
C VAL A 116 9.20 10.70 -1.27
N ASN A 117 10.04 11.24 -2.17
CA ASN A 117 9.82 12.52 -2.82
C ASN A 117 10.13 12.41 -4.31
N VAL A 118 9.10 12.41 -5.15
CA VAL A 118 9.21 12.27 -6.60
C VAL A 118 8.60 13.49 -7.28
N ALA A 119 9.40 14.20 -8.09
CA ALA A 119 8.89 15.29 -8.90
C ALA A 119 7.91 14.77 -9.96
N GLU A 120 6.93 15.61 -10.35
CA GLU A 120 5.93 15.25 -11.37
C GLU A 120 6.58 14.86 -12.72
N SER A 121 7.73 15.48 -13.04
CA SER A 121 8.54 15.14 -14.22
C SER A 121 9.18 13.74 -14.17
N ASP A 122 9.35 13.18 -12.98
CA ASP A 122 10.05 11.93 -12.75
C ASP A 122 9.09 10.76 -12.50
N ALA A 123 7.78 11.05 -12.53
CA ALA A 123 6.72 10.04 -12.45
C ALA A 123 6.73 9.16 -13.71
N LEU A 124 6.64 7.84 -13.50
CA LEU A 124 6.63 6.86 -14.58
C LEU A 124 5.41 5.95 -14.42
N PHE A 125 4.57 5.89 -15.46
CA PHE A 125 3.47 4.91 -15.49
C PHE A 125 4.00 3.48 -15.54
N THR A 126 3.28 2.57 -14.93
CA THR A 126 3.59 1.15 -15.00
C THR A 126 3.39 0.61 -16.42
N ASP A 127 4.38 -0.09 -16.94
CA ASP A 127 4.24 -0.87 -18.15
C ASP A 127 3.56 -2.21 -17.86
N PRO A 128 2.44 -2.55 -18.53
CA PRO A 128 1.69 -3.76 -18.22
C PRO A 128 2.46 -5.07 -18.46
N GLU A 129 3.33 -5.15 -19.48
CA GLU A 129 4.12 -6.34 -19.75
C GLU A 129 5.24 -6.50 -18.70
N GLN A 130 5.84 -5.40 -18.27
CA GLN A 130 6.78 -5.41 -17.15
C GLN A 130 6.08 -5.84 -15.86
N ALA A 131 4.83 -5.41 -15.62
CA ALA A 131 4.07 -5.84 -14.45
C ALA A 131 3.88 -7.37 -14.42
N ARG A 132 3.56 -7.99 -15.57
CA ARG A 132 3.45 -9.42 -15.70
C ARG A 132 4.77 -10.12 -15.40
N GLU A 133 5.85 -9.71 -16.06
CA GLU A 133 7.19 -10.26 -15.85
C GLU A 133 7.64 -10.11 -14.40
N PHE A 134 7.38 -8.94 -13.80
CA PHE A 134 7.73 -8.64 -12.42
C PHE A 134 7.06 -9.62 -11.44
N VAL A 135 5.74 -9.80 -11.54
CA VAL A 135 5.00 -10.74 -10.69
C VAL A 135 5.44 -12.18 -10.89
N GLU A 136 5.68 -12.60 -12.14
CA GLU A 136 6.17 -13.95 -12.45
C GLU A 136 7.53 -14.23 -11.82
N ARG A 137 8.43 -13.26 -11.81
CA ARG A 137 9.80 -13.39 -11.31
C ARG A 137 9.92 -13.23 -9.81
N THR A 138 9.14 -12.32 -9.21
CA THR A 138 9.21 -12.00 -7.78
C THR A 138 8.30 -12.86 -6.93
N ARG A 139 7.13 -13.25 -7.47
CA ARG A 139 6.07 -13.94 -6.73
C ARG A 139 5.51 -13.09 -5.57
N CYS A 140 5.49 -11.76 -5.69
CA CYS A 140 4.82 -10.89 -4.73
C CYS A 140 3.31 -11.19 -4.69
N ASP A 141 2.70 -10.94 -3.53
CA ASP A 141 1.30 -11.29 -3.28
C ASP A 141 0.34 -10.19 -3.77
N SER A 142 0.79 -8.95 -3.84
CA SER A 142 0.08 -7.82 -4.45
C SER A 142 1.05 -6.87 -5.12
N LEU A 143 0.55 -6.08 -6.08
CA LEU A 143 1.36 -5.14 -6.85
C LEU A 143 0.74 -3.75 -6.84
N ALA A 144 1.47 -2.78 -6.30
CA ALA A 144 1.17 -1.37 -6.46
C ALA A 144 1.63 -0.88 -7.83
N ILE A 145 0.74 -0.17 -8.53
CA ILE A 145 0.98 0.34 -9.88
C ILE A 145 0.74 1.84 -9.99
N ALA A 146 1.51 2.48 -10.86
CA ALA A 146 1.40 3.91 -11.16
C ALA A 146 0.51 4.13 -12.40
N ILE A 147 -0.66 4.70 -12.19
CA ILE A 147 -1.61 5.04 -13.26
C ILE A 147 -1.95 6.54 -13.32
N GLY A 148 -1.19 7.38 -12.59
CA GLY A 148 -1.39 8.84 -12.55
C GLY A 148 -2.04 9.35 -11.26
N THR A 149 -2.10 8.54 -10.20
CA THR A 149 -2.34 9.01 -8.84
C THR A 149 -1.08 9.71 -8.28
N SER A 150 -1.21 10.43 -7.19
CA SER A 150 -0.10 11.17 -6.57
C SER A 150 -0.15 11.07 -5.06
N HIS A 151 1.01 10.95 -4.42
CA HIS A 151 1.16 10.97 -2.97
C HIS A 151 0.94 12.37 -2.37
N GLY A 152 0.60 12.43 -1.08
CA GLY A 152 0.51 13.67 -0.30
C GLY A 152 -0.90 14.32 -0.27
N ALA A 153 -1.05 15.36 0.56
CA ALA A 153 -2.33 16.02 0.82
C ALA A 153 -2.76 17.01 -0.28
N TYR A 154 -1.83 17.49 -1.10
CA TYR A 154 -2.07 18.50 -2.16
C TYR A 154 -1.71 17.92 -3.53
N LYS A 155 -2.47 16.94 -3.96
CA LYS A 155 -2.09 15.99 -5.01
C LYS A 155 -2.27 16.47 -6.44
N PHE A 156 -3.22 17.33 -6.70
CA PHE A 156 -3.51 17.74 -8.07
C PHE A 156 -3.61 19.26 -8.20
N LYS A 157 -2.81 19.83 -9.09
CA LYS A 157 -2.97 21.23 -9.56
C LYS A 157 -4.02 21.35 -10.67
N GLY A 158 -4.71 20.24 -11.04
CA GLY A 158 -5.72 20.14 -12.10
C GLY A 158 -6.54 18.87 -11.96
N GLU A 159 -7.34 18.55 -12.98
CA GLU A 159 -8.09 17.28 -13.02
C GLU A 159 -7.14 16.09 -13.16
N PRO A 160 -7.25 15.07 -12.27
CA PRO A 160 -6.42 13.88 -12.36
C PRO A 160 -6.73 13.10 -13.66
N LYS A 161 -5.72 12.85 -14.46
CA LYS A 161 -5.83 12.03 -15.68
C LYS A 161 -5.33 10.62 -15.37
N LEU A 162 -6.23 9.77 -14.88
CA LEU A 162 -5.89 8.39 -14.61
C LEU A 162 -5.86 7.54 -15.89
N ARG A 163 -4.85 6.71 -16.02
CA ARG A 163 -4.63 5.77 -17.12
C ARG A 163 -5.33 4.44 -16.86
N PHE A 164 -6.67 4.43 -17.02
CA PHE A 164 -7.48 3.23 -16.85
C PHE A 164 -7.16 2.13 -17.87
N ASP A 165 -6.64 2.50 -19.04
CA ASP A 165 -6.12 1.56 -20.03
C ASP A 165 -4.99 0.71 -19.47
N ILE A 166 -4.07 1.30 -18.69
CA ILE A 166 -3.00 0.59 -17.99
C ILE A 166 -3.60 -0.35 -16.94
N LEU A 167 -4.50 0.16 -16.09
CA LEU A 167 -5.13 -0.64 -15.05
C LEU A 167 -5.83 -1.88 -15.62
N GLN A 168 -6.62 -1.69 -16.67
CA GLN A 168 -7.32 -2.78 -17.34
C GLN A 168 -6.33 -3.80 -17.91
N LYS A 169 -5.29 -3.33 -18.59
CA LYS A 169 -4.30 -4.23 -19.22
C LYS A 169 -3.49 -5.00 -18.18
N VAL A 170 -3.05 -4.35 -17.11
CA VAL A 170 -2.36 -5.03 -16.00
C VAL A 170 -3.25 -6.12 -15.42
N LYS A 171 -4.52 -5.81 -15.12
CA LYS A 171 -5.47 -6.78 -14.59
C LYS A 171 -5.67 -8.00 -15.51
N GLU A 172 -5.72 -7.79 -16.83
CA GLU A 172 -5.81 -8.88 -17.80
C GLU A 172 -4.57 -9.81 -17.76
N LEU A 173 -3.38 -9.21 -17.56
CA LEU A 173 -2.11 -9.93 -17.57
C LEU A 173 -1.77 -10.62 -16.24
N ILE A 174 -2.21 -10.05 -15.11
CA ILE A 174 -1.99 -10.62 -13.77
C ILE A 174 -3.33 -10.83 -13.02
N PRO A 175 -4.27 -11.64 -13.56
CA PRO A 175 -5.63 -11.74 -13.06
C PRO A 175 -5.74 -12.27 -11.61
N ASN A 176 -4.71 -12.96 -11.13
CA ASN A 176 -4.67 -13.58 -9.80
C ASN A 176 -3.88 -12.77 -8.77
N THR A 177 -3.28 -11.64 -9.16
CA THR A 177 -2.53 -10.76 -8.27
C THR A 177 -3.36 -9.52 -7.97
N PRO A 178 -3.72 -9.24 -6.71
CA PRO A 178 -4.35 -8.00 -6.30
C PRO A 178 -3.55 -6.77 -6.73
N ILE A 179 -4.24 -5.74 -7.20
CA ILE A 179 -3.65 -4.47 -7.60
C ILE A 179 -3.91 -3.44 -6.51
N VAL A 180 -2.88 -2.71 -6.13
CA VAL A 180 -2.95 -1.61 -5.17
C VAL A 180 -2.75 -0.28 -5.89
N LEU A 181 -3.49 0.76 -5.49
CA LEU A 181 -3.38 2.11 -6.02
C LEU A 181 -3.02 3.07 -4.88
N HIS A 182 -1.74 3.35 -4.72
CA HIS A 182 -1.28 4.39 -3.82
C HIS A 182 -1.71 5.78 -4.31
N GLY A 183 -1.78 6.74 -3.40
CA GLY A 183 -2.17 8.08 -3.76
C GLY A 183 -3.63 8.27 -4.18
N ALA A 184 -4.48 7.26 -4.02
CA ALA A 184 -5.88 7.30 -4.45
C ALA A 184 -6.82 8.09 -3.53
N SER A 185 -6.39 8.50 -2.34
CA SER A 185 -7.22 9.16 -1.32
C SER A 185 -7.82 10.50 -1.72
N THR A 186 -7.31 11.14 -2.77
CA THR A 186 -7.84 12.41 -3.32
C THR A 186 -8.52 12.24 -4.67
N VAL A 187 -8.65 11.02 -5.14
CA VAL A 187 -9.39 10.70 -6.37
C VAL A 187 -10.88 10.94 -6.11
N ILE A 188 -11.54 11.66 -7.02
CA ILE A 188 -12.98 11.94 -6.92
C ILE A 188 -13.80 10.67 -7.09
N GLN A 189 -15.00 10.64 -6.49
CA GLN A 189 -15.83 9.43 -6.40
C GLN A 189 -16.11 8.78 -7.78
N ASP A 190 -16.39 9.56 -8.82
CA ASP A 190 -16.65 9.04 -10.17
C ASP A 190 -15.44 8.26 -10.75
N LEU A 191 -14.23 8.73 -10.46
CA LEU A 191 -13.00 8.02 -10.87
C LEU A 191 -12.76 6.78 -10.02
N VAL A 192 -13.13 6.80 -8.72
CA VAL A 192 -13.11 5.61 -7.86
C VAL A 192 -14.03 4.52 -8.39
N GLU A 193 -15.25 4.88 -8.81
CA GLU A 193 -16.19 3.95 -9.43
C GLU A 193 -15.63 3.38 -10.75
N THR A 194 -14.95 4.22 -11.52
CA THR A 194 -14.26 3.79 -12.74
C THR A 194 -13.09 2.84 -12.43
N CYS A 195 -12.28 3.12 -11.40
CA CYS A 195 -11.25 2.19 -10.91
C CYS A 195 -11.86 0.83 -10.55
N ASN A 196 -12.97 0.82 -9.82
CA ASN A 196 -13.66 -0.41 -9.43
C ASN A 196 -14.19 -1.18 -10.64
N LYS A 197 -14.66 -0.48 -11.69
CA LYS A 197 -15.12 -1.10 -12.93
C LYS A 197 -14.00 -1.78 -13.70
N TYR A 198 -12.85 -1.15 -13.81
CA TYR A 198 -11.72 -1.63 -14.63
C TYR A 198 -10.72 -2.49 -13.85
N GLY A 199 -10.53 -2.26 -12.56
CA GLY A 199 -9.54 -2.94 -11.71
C GLY A 199 -10.12 -3.81 -10.61
N GLY A 200 -11.27 -3.45 -10.06
CA GLY A 200 -11.86 -4.11 -8.90
C GLY A 200 -12.67 -5.36 -9.25
N ASN A 201 -12.19 -6.54 -8.90
CA ASN A 201 -12.95 -7.79 -9.05
C ASN A 201 -13.02 -8.59 -7.76
N ILE A 202 -12.68 -7.97 -6.63
CA ILE A 202 -12.94 -8.60 -5.34
C ILE A 202 -14.39 -8.25 -4.98
N PRO A 203 -15.31 -9.24 -4.93
CA PRO A 203 -16.70 -8.98 -4.57
C PRO A 203 -16.77 -8.27 -3.20
N GLY A 204 -17.42 -7.12 -3.15
CA GLY A 204 -17.57 -6.33 -1.93
C GLY A 204 -16.42 -5.37 -1.61
N ALA A 205 -15.28 -5.43 -2.33
CA ALA A 205 -14.24 -4.42 -2.19
C ALA A 205 -14.71 -3.10 -2.83
N LYS A 206 -14.79 -2.07 -2.00
CA LYS A 206 -15.05 -0.70 -2.46
C LYS A 206 -13.79 0.11 -2.17
N ALA A 207 -13.32 0.89 -3.14
CA ALA A 207 -12.34 1.91 -2.84
C ALA A 207 -12.96 2.88 -1.84
N VAL A 208 -12.37 2.96 -0.65
CA VAL A 208 -12.86 3.83 0.43
C VAL A 208 -12.17 5.17 0.31
N SER A 209 -12.93 6.21 0.12
CA SER A 209 -12.42 7.58 0.17
C SER A 209 -12.05 7.92 1.63
N TYR A 210 -10.88 8.46 1.82
CA TYR A 210 -10.22 8.79 3.11
C TYR A 210 -10.89 9.88 3.96
N THR A 211 -12.16 10.19 3.77
CA THR A 211 -12.81 11.29 4.48
C THR A 211 -12.79 11.18 6.01
N HIS A 212 -12.64 9.99 6.56
CA HIS A 212 -12.63 9.76 8.02
C HIS A 212 -11.22 9.78 8.64
N LEU A 213 -10.17 9.48 7.87
CA LEU A 213 -8.78 9.47 8.37
C LEU A 213 -8.13 10.86 8.36
N ARG A 214 -8.62 11.81 7.55
CA ARG A 214 -8.16 13.21 7.57
C ARG A 214 -8.26 13.89 8.93
N ALA A 215 -9.18 13.49 9.78
CA ALA A 215 -9.31 14.05 11.13
C ALA A 215 -8.13 13.69 12.05
N HIS A 216 -7.35 12.65 11.72
CA HIS A 216 -6.20 12.20 12.51
C HIS A 216 -4.87 12.72 11.98
N GLU A 217 -4.70 12.88 10.67
CA GLU A 217 -3.50 13.47 10.07
C GLU A 217 -3.32 14.95 10.46
N THR A 218 -4.39 15.70 10.65
CA THR A 218 -4.35 17.11 11.05
C THR A 218 -3.97 17.36 12.51
N ARG A 219 -3.95 16.34 13.36
CA ARG A 219 -3.55 16.44 14.77
C ARG A 219 -2.08 16.12 15.05
N GLY A 220 -1.35 15.64 14.07
CA GLY A 220 0.08 15.34 14.19
C GLY A 220 1.00 16.55 14.02
N ASN A 221 0.48 17.74 13.76
CA ASN A 221 1.22 19.00 13.56
C ASN A 221 0.98 20.00 14.69
N LEU A 222 1.01 19.54 15.95
CA LEU A 222 1.10 20.43 17.12
C LEU A 222 2.34 20.09 17.94
#